data_cc2fd5c0cf82c880a455a0479720903d
#
_entry.id   cc2fd5c0cf82c880a455a0479720903d
#
_cell.length_a   1.000
_cell.length_b   1.000
_cell.length_c   1.000
_cell.angle_alpha   90.00
_cell.angle_beta   90.00
_cell.angle_gamma   90.00
#
_symmetry.space_group_name_H-M   'P 1'
#
loop_
_entity.id
_entity.type
_entity.pdbx_description
1 polymer ?
#
loop_
_entity_poly.entity_id
_entity_poly.type
_entity_poly.pdbx_seq_one_letter_code
_entity_poly.pdbx_strand_id
1 'polypeptide(L)'
;MIKKLFGVVAVAILAGCGSLSIGGNGDSDVLSGVGRIPGYDFGTAITLPEGFEIELPEIKGGLIGPKVSGNRLLMIGDSILASTSSRYGNEMCDALVPLGWQVAIEAEASRFAEFGVRVLDQRLNAEAGWDAAVVFLGTNYEGNKDSYAKQIRKIVQKLAPRPVLLVTTSMFRNTQREVNAAILVVAGESENVSLLDWEIISKAKGVLNNDGVHLSPKGRSVFAVAVARALDIAPYRDGACLESKFRDDSAAAKDVMPEPVDTVNEPTASSTP
;
A
#
# COMPACT_ATOMS: atom_id res chain seq x y z
N MET A 1 29.65 26.62 -64.18
CA MET A 1 28.20 26.47 -64.52
C MET A 1 27.82 25.04 -64.27
N ILE A 2 27.23 24.75 -63.08
CA ILE A 2 26.77 23.40 -62.70
C ILE A 2 25.29 23.52 -62.41
N LYS A 3 24.44 22.89 -63.21
CA LYS A 3 23.00 22.85 -63.05
C LYS A 3 22.64 21.83 -61.97
N LYS A 4 21.91 22.28 -60.91
CA LYS A 4 21.30 21.42 -59.89
C LYS A 4 19.99 20.85 -60.43
N LEU A 5 19.88 19.53 -60.41
CA LEU A 5 18.66 18.78 -60.74
C LEU A 5 17.91 18.55 -59.40
N PHE A 6 16.68 19.04 -59.27
CA PHE A 6 15.78 18.75 -58.14
C PHE A 6 14.93 17.54 -58.53
N GLY A 7 15.09 16.46 -57.78
CA GLY A 7 14.21 15.31 -57.86
C GLY A 7 13.04 15.46 -56.85
N VAL A 8 11.82 15.46 -57.35
CA VAL A 8 10.59 15.44 -56.57
C VAL A 8 10.24 13.98 -56.31
N VAL A 9 10.21 13.58 -55.03
CA VAL A 9 9.68 12.28 -54.57
C VAL A 9 8.23 12.48 -54.16
N ALA A 10 7.29 11.90 -54.86
CA ALA A 10 5.90 11.84 -54.50
C ALA A 10 5.66 10.67 -53.54
N VAL A 11 5.20 10.97 -52.33
CA VAL A 11 4.74 9.96 -51.36
C VAL A 11 3.23 9.79 -51.55
N ALA A 12 2.80 8.61 -51.96
CA ALA A 12 1.40 8.23 -52.04
C ALA A 12 0.92 7.77 -50.66
N ILE A 13 -0.02 8.50 -50.06
CA ILE A 13 -0.72 8.10 -48.85
C ILE A 13 -1.93 7.26 -49.24
N LEU A 14 -1.89 5.97 -48.90
CA LEU A 14 -3.06 5.09 -48.98
C LEU A 14 -3.85 5.20 -47.71
N ALA A 15 -4.98 5.89 -47.75
CA ALA A 15 -6.00 5.89 -46.73
C ALA A 15 -6.83 4.60 -46.84
N GLY A 16 -6.61 3.68 -45.91
CA GLY A 16 -7.45 2.49 -45.71
C GLY A 16 -8.46 2.73 -44.61
N CYS A 17 -9.69 3.14 -44.92
CA CYS A 17 -10.83 3.08 -44.04
C CYS A 17 -11.30 1.62 -43.92
N GLY A 18 -11.07 1.00 -42.78
CA GLY A 18 -11.69 -0.28 -42.39
C GLY A 18 -12.52 -0.09 -41.13
N SER A 19 -13.81 0.17 -41.32
CA SER A 19 -14.79 0.15 -40.19
C SER A 19 -15.10 -1.31 -39.87
N LEU A 20 -14.66 -1.77 -38.70
CA LEU A 20 -15.14 -3.00 -38.08
C LEU A 20 -15.98 -2.61 -36.87
N SER A 21 -17.30 -2.58 -37.07
CA SER A 21 -18.28 -2.54 -35.99
C SER A 21 -18.45 -3.97 -35.49
N ILE A 22 -18.00 -4.22 -34.25
CA ILE A 22 -18.36 -5.39 -33.49
C ILE A 22 -19.19 -4.88 -32.31
N GLY A 23 -20.52 -5.14 -32.39
CA GLY A 23 -21.42 -4.92 -31.29
C GLY A 23 -21.16 -6.01 -30.23
N GLY A 24 -21.01 -5.58 -29.01
CA GLY A 24 -20.97 -6.43 -27.82
C GLY A 24 -21.27 -5.54 -26.63
N ASN A 25 -22.50 -5.60 -26.15
CA ASN A 25 -22.89 -5.04 -24.86
C ASN A 25 -22.12 -5.74 -23.76
N GLY A 26 -21.35 -4.98 -23.02
CA GLY A 26 -20.67 -5.40 -21.81
C GLY A 26 -20.03 -4.15 -21.22
N ASP A 27 -20.81 -3.42 -20.40
CA ASP A 27 -20.26 -2.37 -19.53
C ASP A 27 -19.28 -3.03 -18.57
N SER A 28 -18.00 -2.85 -18.85
CA SER A 28 -16.94 -2.99 -17.87
C SER A 28 -16.10 -1.72 -17.96
N ASP A 29 -16.23 -0.89 -16.92
CA ASP A 29 -15.35 0.26 -16.70
C ASP A 29 -13.90 -0.24 -16.60
N VAL A 30 -13.25 -0.25 -17.76
CA VAL A 30 -11.83 -0.56 -17.86
C VAL A 30 -11.09 0.70 -17.42
N LEU A 31 -10.35 0.62 -16.32
CA LEU A 31 -9.39 1.62 -15.89
C LEU A 31 -8.52 2.05 -17.08
N SER A 32 -8.77 3.23 -17.62
CA SER A 32 -8.00 3.78 -18.72
C SER A 32 -6.59 4.10 -18.24
N GLY A 33 -5.61 3.32 -18.68
CA GLY A 33 -4.20 3.54 -18.40
C GLY A 33 -3.37 2.30 -18.13
N VAL A 34 -3.99 1.13 -17.93
CA VAL A 34 -3.24 -0.13 -17.79
C VAL A 34 -3.23 -0.83 -19.16
N GLY A 35 -2.07 -0.87 -19.83
CA GLY A 35 -1.90 -1.57 -21.09
C GLY A 35 -2.30 -3.04 -20.92
N ARG A 36 -3.22 -3.52 -21.78
CA ARG A 36 -3.62 -4.94 -21.81
C ARG A 36 -2.41 -5.79 -22.17
N ILE A 37 -1.95 -6.61 -21.22
CA ILE A 37 -1.04 -7.70 -21.53
C ILE A 37 -1.90 -8.88 -22.00
N PRO A 38 -1.71 -9.42 -23.23
CA PRO A 38 -2.52 -10.52 -23.72
C PRO A 38 -2.39 -11.75 -22.80
N GLY A 39 -3.52 -12.26 -22.31
CA GLY A 39 -3.60 -13.49 -21.53
C GLY A 39 -3.65 -13.33 -20.01
N TYR A 40 -3.81 -12.11 -19.49
CA TYR A 40 -4.02 -11.87 -18.06
C TYR A 40 -5.35 -11.15 -17.81
N ASP A 41 -6.20 -11.82 -17.08
CA ASP A 41 -7.39 -11.20 -16.50
C ASP A 41 -7.02 -10.58 -15.14
N PHE A 42 -6.76 -9.28 -15.14
CA PHE A 42 -6.51 -8.50 -13.91
C PHE A 42 -7.82 -8.20 -13.15
N GLY A 43 -8.93 -8.78 -13.59
CA GLY A 43 -10.29 -8.37 -13.28
C GLY A 43 -10.71 -8.44 -11.82
N THR A 44 -9.92 -9.05 -10.93
CA THR A 44 -10.34 -9.18 -9.52
C THR A 44 -9.39 -8.56 -8.50
N ALA A 45 -8.08 -8.52 -8.77
CA ALA A 45 -7.09 -8.04 -7.79
C ALA A 45 -7.03 -6.51 -7.64
N ILE A 46 -7.41 -5.77 -8.68
CA ILE A 46 -7.32 -4.28 -8.71
C ILE A 46 -8.71 -3.62 -8.79
N THR A 47 -9.77 -4.38 -8.62
CA THR A 47 -11.15 -3.86 -8.65
C THR A 47 -11.59 -3.43 -7.26
N LEU A 48 -12.15 -2.23 -7.17
CA LEU A 48 -12.76 -1.76 -5.93
C LEU A 48 -13.93 -2.66 -5.54
N PRO A 49 -14.15 -2.88 -4.24
CA PRO A 49 -15.30 -3.62 -3.75
C PRO A 49 -16.62 -3.03 -4.25
N GLU A 50 -17.59 -3.88 -4.51
CA GLU A 50 -18.92 -3.46 -4.96
C GLU A 50 -19.53 -2.40 -4.04
N GLY A 51 -20.08 -1.34 -4.63
CA GLY A 51 -20.67 -0.20 -3.93
C GLY A 51 -19.70 0.92 -3.57
N PHE A 52 -18.45 0.86 -4.04
CA PHE A 52 -17.52 2.00 -3.98
C PHE A 52 -17.29 2.61 -5.36
N GLU A 53 -17.70 3.86 -5.52
CA GLU A 53 -17.33 4.72 -6.64
C GLU A 53 -16.30 5.74 -6.13
N ILE A 54 -15.04 5.34 -6.11
CA ILE A 54 -13.93 6.18 -5.64
C ILE A 54 -12.99 6.42 -6.82
N GLU A 55 -12.80 7.67 -7.19
CA GLU A 55 -11.71 8.06 -8.07
C GLU A 55 -10.41 7.98 -7.29
N LEU A 56 -9.56 7.03 -7.66
CA LEU A 56 -8.24 6.87 -7.03
C LEU A 56 -7.30 7.97 -7.53
N PRO A 57 -6.64 8.73 -6.64
CA PRO A 57 -5.75 9.81 -7.04
C PRO A 57 -4.54 9.29 -7.83
N GLU A 58 -3.95 10.18 -8.63
CA GLU A 58 -2.69 9.91 -9.31
C GLU A 58 -1.57 9.65 -8.30
N ILE A 59 -0.72 8.65 -8.60
CA ILE A 59 0.45 8.32 -7.79
C ILE A 59 1.58 9.30 -8.11
N LYS A 60 1.83 10.23 -7.22
CA LYS A 60 2.95 11.17 -7.37
C LYS A 60 4.27 10.40 -7.32
N GLY A 61 5.19 10.72 -8.23
CA GLY A 61 6.45 9.99 -8.36
C GLY A 61 6.35 8.70 -9.16
N GLY A 62 5.15 8.34 -9.67
CA GLY A 62 4.89 7.19 -10.56
C GLY A 62 4.75 5.85 -9.84
N LEU A 63 4.40 4.81 -10.59
CA LEU A 63 4.19 3.46 -10.10
C LEU A 63 5.51 2.79 -9.68
N ILE A 64 5.44 1.82 -8.79
CA ILE A 64 6.63 1.14 -8.23
C ILE A 64 7.13 0.02 -9.15
N GLY A 65 6.25 -0.82 -9.69
CA GLY A 65 6.61 -2.00 -10.50
C GLY A 65 7.59 -1.70 -11.64
N PRO A 66 7.39 -0.62 -12.43
CA PRO A 66 8.34 -0.22 -13.47
C PRO A 66 9.73 0.20 -12.97
N LYS A 67 9.90 0.44 -11.68
CA LYS A 67 11.17 0.93 -11.07
C LYS A 67 12.01 -0.17 -10.44
N VAL A 68 11.50 -1.40 -10.35
CA VAL A 68 12.17 -2.50 -9.68
C VAL A 68 12.61 -3.58 -10.68
N SER A 69 13.63 -4.36 -10.30
CA SER A 69 14.10 -5.53 -11.07
C SER A 69 13.73 -6.86 -10.42
N GLY A 70 13.19 -6.85 -9.21
CA GLY A 70 12.71 -8.00 -8.47
C GLY A 70 11.31 -7.79 -7.94
N ASN A 71 10.80 -8.72 -7.13
CA ASN A 71 9.42 -8.72 -6.68
C ASN A 71 9.24 -8.81 -5.15
N ARG A 72 10.33 -8.71 -4.36
CA ARG A 72 10.24 -8.77 -2.90
C ARG A 72 9.86 -7.42 -2.32
N LEU A 73 8.73 -7.37 -1.67
CA LEU A 73 8.11 -6.18 -1.10
C LEU A 73 8.09 -6.24 0.43
N LEU A 74 8.71 -5.25 1.07
CA LEU A 74 8.63 -5.05 2.51
C LEU A 74 7.61 -3.96 2.84
N MET A 75 6.56 -4.29 3.57
CA MET A 75 5.54 -3.35 4.02
C MET A 75 5.70 -3.09 5.51
N ILE A 76 5.77 -1.81 5.89
CA ILE A 76 6.02 -1.39 7.27
C ILE A 76 4.90 -0.44 7.69
N GLY A 77 4.24 -0.73 8.82
CA GLY A 77 3.12 0.11 9.23
C GLY A 77 2.63 -0.02 10.67
N ASP A 78 1.62 0.77 10.94
CA ASP A 78 0.87 0.74 12.20
C ASP A 78 -0.40 -0.14 12.10
N SER A 79 -1.38 0.09 12.98
CA SER A 79 -2.63 -0.67 13.05
C SER A 79 -3.41 -0.70 11.74
N ILE A 80 -3.32 0.36 10.93
CA ILE A 80 -4.06 0.46 9.67
C ILE A 80 -3.53 -0.58 8.68
N LEU A 81 -2.22 -0.61 8.45
CA LEU A 81 -1.62 -1.62 7.59
C LEU A 81 -1.75 -3.03 8.20
N ALA A 82 -1.55 -3.17 9.52
CA ALA A 82 -1.71 -4.45 10.21
C ALA A 82 -3.08 -5.08 9.99
N SER A 83 -4.14 -4.26 9.92
CA SER A 83 -5.51 -4.72 9.73
C SER A 83 -5.77 -5.43 8.39
N THR A 84 -4.87 -5.28 7.40
CA THR A 84 -4.96 -5.92 6.08
C THR A 84 -4.09 -7.18 5.96
N SER A 85 -3.40 -7.56 7.03
CA SER A 85 -2.56 -8.76 7.07
C SER A 85 -3.38 -10.05 7.26
N SER A 86 -2.73 -11.20 7.09
CA SER A 86 -3.34 -12.53 7.22
C SER A 86 -4.02 -12.78 8.57
N ARG A 87 -3.61 -12.06 9.63
CA ARG A 87 -4.25 -12.12 10.95
C ARG A 87 -5.70 -11.61 10.94
N TYR A 88 -6.06 -10.71 10.02
CA TYR A 88 -7.36 -10.02 10.04
C TYR A 88 -8.24 -10.23 8.80
N GLY A 89 -7.72 -10.81 7.73
CA GLY A 89 -8.50 -11.03 6.50
C GLY A 89 -7.64 -11.27 5.27
N ASN A 90 -6.36 -10.85 5.29
CA ASN A 90 -5.37 -11.07 4.24
C ASN A 90 -5.53 -10.19 2.98
N GLU A 91 -6.36 -9.15 3.02
CA GLU A 91 -6.73 -8.35 1.84
C GLU A 91 -5.50 -7.82 1.08
N MET A 92 -4.41 -7.51 1.79
CA MET A 92 -3.19 -7.00 1.14
C MET A 92 -2.47 -8.08 0.31
N CYS A 93 -2.30 -9.28 0.85
CA CYS A 93 -1.73 -10.39 0.08
C CYS A 93 -2.66 -10.80 -1.08
N ASP A 94 -3.97 -10.84 -0.84
CA ASP A 94 -4.96 -11.19 -1.86
C ASP A 94 -4.91 -10.23 -3.06
N ALA A 95 -4.60 -8.94 -2.82
CA ALA A 95 -4.45 -7.94 -3.86
C ALA A 95 -3.08 -7.97 -4.57
N LEU A 96 -1.99 -8.26 -3.84
CA LEU A 96 -0.63 -8.08 -4.35
C LEU A 96 0.01 -9.35 -4.91
N VAL A 97 -0.32 -10.52 -4.36
CA VAL A 97 0.22 -11.81 -4.80
C VAL A 97 -0.12 -12.10 -6.27
N PRO A 98 -1.37 -11.87 -6.75
CA PRO A 98 -1.70 -12.03 -8.16
C PRO A 98 -0.93 -11.10 -9.10
N LEU A 99 -0.43 -9.97 -8.59
CA LEU A 99 0.44 -9.04 -9.33
C LEU A 99 1.91 -9.47 -9.36
N GLY A 100 2.24 -10.60 -8.74
CA GLY A 100 3.58 -11.18 -8.70
C GLY A 100 4.44 -10.74 -7.50
N TRP A 101 3.91 -9.95 -6.56
CA TRP A 101 4.67 -9.49 -5.40
C TRP A 101 4.83 -10.58 -4.32
N GLN A 102 6.05 -10.71 -3.79
CA GLN A 102 6.36 -11.47 -2.59
C GLN A 102 6.28 -10.52 -1.38
N VAL A 103 5.20 -10.58 -0.63
CA VAL A 103 4.79 -9.55 0.33
C VAL A 103 5.10 -9.94 1.75
N ALA A 104 5.97 -9.22 2.44
CA ALA A 104 6.14 -9.29 3.88
C ALA A 104 5.53 -8.06 4.56
N ILE A 105 4.62 -8.27 5.52
CA ILE A 105 3.95 -7.19 6.25
C ILE A 105 4.47 -7.18 7.68
N GLU A 106 5.28 -6.18 7.99
CA GLU A 106 5.80 -5.88 9.33
C GLU A 106 5.03 -4.69 9.89
N ALA A 107 3.86 -4.96 10.44
CA ALA A 107 2.95 -3.92 10.92
C ALA A 107 2.26 -4.34 12.22
N GLU A 108 2.16 -3.40 13.16
CA GLU A 108 1.57 -3.65 14.48
C GLU A 108 0.78 -2.44 14.97
N ALA A 109 -0.18 -2.69 15.85
CA ALA A 109 -0.96 -1.63 16.48
C ALA A 109 -0.09 -0.70 17.33
N SER A 110 -0.49 0.58 17.42
CA SER A 110 0.12 1.60 18.28
C SER A 110 1.59 1.90 17.98
N ARG A 111 2.06 1.66 16.74
CA ARG A 111 3.45 1.93 16.35
C ARG A 111 3.64 3.35 15.85
N PHE A 112 4.70 4.00 16.35
CA PHE A 112 5.19 5.30 15.92
C PHE A 112 6.21 5.15 14.78
N ALA A 113 6.67 6.27 14.21
CA ALA A 113 7.60 6.24 13.07
C ALA A 113 8.94 5.53 13.37
N GLU A 114 9.41 5.56 14.62
CA GLU A 114 10.62 4.86 15.08
C GLU A 114 10.55 3.34 14.88
N PHE A 115 9.35 2.77 14.93
CA PHE A 115 9.13 1.36 14.63
C PHE A 115 9.69 0.98 13.26
N GLY A 116 9.41 1.81 12.23
CA GLY A 116 9.90 1.57 10.88
C GLY A 116 11.44 1.51 10.79
N VAL A 117 12.13 2.33 11.58
CA VAL A 117 13.60 2.28 11.65
C VAL A 117 14.08 0.97 12.24
N ARG A 118 13.46 0.48 13.33
CA ARG A 118 13.82 -0.80 13.96
C ARG A 118 13.55 -1.99 13.05
N VAL A 119 12.41 -2.00 12.37
CA VAL A 119 12.09 -3.03 11.37
C VAL A 119 13.17 -3.09 10.30
N LEU A 120 13.57 -1.94 9.75
CA LEU A 120 14.60 -1.88 8.71
C LEU A 120 15.97 -2.34 9.23
N ASP A 121 16.35 -1.96 10.44
CA ASP A 121 17.60 -2.41 11.05
C ASP A 121 17.65 -3.94 11.19
N GLN A 122 16.53 -4.58 11.51
CA GLN A 122 16.46 -6.03 11.62
C GLN A 122 16.33 -6.70 10.24
N ARG A 123 15.37 -6.25 9.42
CA ARG A 123 15.02 -6.96 8.18
C ARG A 123 16.06 -6.82 7.08
N LEU A 124 16.69 -5.63 6.93
CA LEU A 124 17.73 -5.42 5.91
C LEU A 124 19.04 -6.13 6.27
N ASN A 125 19.33 -6.31 7.58
CA ASN A 125 20.51 -7.03 8.03
C ASN A 125 20.31 -8.55 8.00
N ALA A 126 19.10 -9.03 8.25
CA ALA A 126 18.80 -10.46 8.29
C ALA A 126 18.62 -11.06 6.90
N GLU A 127 18.09 -10.30 5.95
CA GLU A 127 17.77 -10.79 4.61
C GLU A 127 18.11 -9.75 3.54
N ALA A 128 18.87 -10.16 2.55
CA ALA A 128 19.10 -9.40 1.34
C ALA A 128 17.93 -9.56 0.33
N GLY A 129 17.93 -8.73 -0.72
CA GLY A 129 17.05 -8.94 -1.87
C GLY A 129 15.64 -8.33 -1.73
N TRP A 130 15.45 -7.36 -0.86
CA TRP A 130 14.26 -6.52 -0.89
C TRP A 130 14.35 -5.55 -2.07
N ASP A 131 13.30 -5.48 -2.90
CA ASP A 131 13.26 -4.70 -4.13
C ASP A 131 12.50 -3.39 -3.98
N ALA A 132 11.45 -3.38 -3.16
CA ALA A 132 10.63 -2.20 -2.87
C ALA A 132 10.13 -2.19 -1.43
N ALA A 133 9.62 -1.06 -0.99
CA ALA A 133 8.94 -0.94 0.29
C ALA A 133 7.67 -0.09 0.22
N VAL A 134 6.71 -0.40 1.11
CA VAL A 134 5.55 0.46 1.43
C VAL A 134 5.68 0.89 2.89
N VAL A 135 5.47 2.18 3.16
CA VAL A 135 5.53 2.73 4.52
C VAL A 135 4.24 3.46 4.84
N PHE A 136 3.50 2.94 5.81
CA PHE A 136 2.30 3.55 6.38
C PHE A 136 2.49 3.71 7.90
N LEU A 137 3.07 4.82 8.30
CA LEU A 137 3.33 5.17 9.70
C LEU A 137 2.96 6.62 9.94
N GLY A 138 2.13 6.90 10.92
CA GLY A 138 1.72 8.28 11.19
C GLY A 138 0.37 8.39 11.89
N THR A 139 -0.41 7.30 11.96
CA THR A 139 -1.66 7.28 12.73
C THR A 139 -1.37 7.59 14.21
N ASN A 140 -0.28 7.03 14.74
CA ASN A 140 0.19 7.27 16.10
C ASN A 140 1.26 8.38 16.10
N TYR A 141 0.81 9.64 16.12
CA TYR A 141 1.67 10.80 16.08
C TYR A 141 1.66 11.56 17.42
N GLU A 142 2.84 11.88 17.95
CA GLU A 142 3.02 12.47 19.28
C GLU A 142 3.02 14.00 19.31
N GLY A 143 2.80 14.67 18.17
CA GLY A 143 2.74 16.14 18.12
C GLY A 143 4.09 16.83 17.91
N ASN A 144 5.13 16.11 17.47
CA ASN A 144 6.42 16.67 17.11
C ASN A 144 6.73 16.45 15.62
N LYS A 145 6.38 17.44 14.80
CA LYS A 145 6.52 17.37 13.33
C LYS A 145 7.97 17.14 12.89
N ASP A 146 8.95 17.80 13.51
CA ASP A 146 10.35 17.69 13.09
C ASP A 146 10.94 16.33 13.43
N SER A 147 10.62 15.80 14.61
CA SER A 147 10.99 14.44 15.00
C SER A 147 10.36 13.42 14.04
N TYR A 148 9.07 13.53 13.75
CA TYR A 148 8.39 12.66 12.82
C TYR A 148 9.03 12.70 11.42
N ALA A 149 9.21 13.90 10.84
CA ALA A 149 9.85 14.07 9.53
C ALA A 149 11.27 13.49 9.49
N LYS A 150 12.04 13.65 10.58
CA LYS A 150 13.37 13.05 10.71
C LYS A 150 13.32 11.53 10.66
N GLN A 151 12.35 10.90 11.33
CA GLN A 151 12.20 9.43 11.30
C GLN A 151 11.81 8.93 9.90
N ILE A 152 10.85 9.59 9.24
CA ILE A 152 10.46 9.20 7.87
C ILE A 152 11.63 9.37 6.90
N ARG A 153 12.40 10.46 6.97
CA ARG A 153 13.65 10.61 6.17
C ARG A 153 14.64 9.47 6.44
N LYS A 154 14.84 9.11 7.70
CA LYS A 154 15.73 8.00 8.06
C LYS A 154 15.27 6.67 7.46
N ILE A 155 13.96 6.40 7.46
CA ILE A 155 13.37 5.23 6.82
C ILE A 155 13.67 5.24 5.31
N VAL A 156 13.36 6.34 4.62
CA VAL A 156 13.60 6.49 3.18
C VAL A 156 15.09 6.34 2.83
N GLN A 157 15.98 6.96 3.61
CA GLN A 157 17.44 6.84 3.43
C GLN A 157 17.96 5.41 3.59
N LYS A 158 17.44 4.66 4.59
CA LYS A 158 17.80 3.24 4.78
C LYS A 158 17.32 2.36 3.64
N LEU A 159 16.21 2.72 3.02
CA LEU A 159 15.65 1.99 1.87
C LEU A 159 16.34 2.33 0.55
N ALA A 160 16.94 3.51 0.42
CA ALA A 160 17.60 3.93 -0.81
C ALA A 160 18.68 2.95 -1.28
N PRO A 161 18.80 2.67 -2.59
CA PRO A 161 18.09 3.29 -3.72
C PRO A 161 16.74 2.62 -4.07
N ARG A 162 16.22 1.71 -3.23
CA ARG A 162 14.98 0.96 -3.49
C ARG A 162 13.80 1.93 -3.57
N PRO A 163 12.87 1.72 -4.53
CA PRO A 163 11.63 2.47 -4.58
C PRO A 163 10.79 2.28 -3.31
N VAL A 164 10.23 3.40 -2.83
CA VAL A 164 9.42 3.45 -1.61
C VAL A 164 8.08 4.08 -1.93
N LEU A 165 6.98 3.42 -1.58
CA LEU A 165 5.67 4.01 -1.56
C LEU A 165 5.39 4.56 -0.15
N LEU A 166 5.42 5.89 0.01
CA LEU A 166 4.89 6.54 1.20
C LEU A 166 3.38 6.73 1.07
N VAL A 167 2.67 6.56 2.17
CA VAL A 167 1.21 6.67 2.21
C VAL A 167 0.81 7.72 3.24
N THR A 168 -0.04 8.69 2.87
CA THR A 168 -0.59 9.69 3.80
C THR A 168 -1.60 9.05 4.77
N THR A 169 -1.92 9.73 5.88
CA THR A 169 -2.90 9.24 6.86
C THR A 169 -4.27 9.88 6.66
N SER A 170 -5.34 9.24 7.15
CA SER A 170 -6.66 9.86 7.24
C SER A 170 -6.66 11.08 8.18
N MET A 171 -7.56 12.03 7.94
CA MET A 171 -7.67 13.28 8.70
C MET A 171 -8.64 13.18 9.88
N PHE A 172 -8.45 12.19 10.75
CA PHE A 172 -9.33 11.95 11.90
C PHE A 172 -9.13 12.97 13.06
N ARG A 173 -8.01 13.69 13.05
CA ARG A 173 -7.71 14.80 13.98
C ARG A 173 -6.83 15.86 13.31
N ASN A 174 -6.86 17.08 13.84
CA ASN A 174 -6.16 18.23 13.22
C ASN A 174 -4.63 18.05 13.12
N THR A 175 -4.01 17.35 14.06
CA THR A 175 -2.56 17.10 14.07
C THR A 175 -2.11 16.22 12.89
N GLN A 176 -3.01 15.47 12.24
CA GLN A 176 -2.66 14.69 11.05
C GLN A 176 -2.26 15.56 9.84
N ARG A 177 -2.62 16.85 9.83
CA ARG A 177 -2.09 17.80 8.83
C ARG A 177 -0.57 17.92 8.89
N GLU A 178 0.00 17.89 10.09
CA GLU A 178 1.46 17.95 10.27
C GLU A 178 2.14 16.69 9.75
N VAL A 179 1.51 15.53 10.02
CA VAL A 179 1.96 14.22 9.54
C VAL A 179 1.96 14.19 8.01
N ASN A 180 0.83 14.51 7.38
CA ASN A 180 0.70 14.47 5.93
C ASN A 180 1.61 15.51 5.26
N ALA A 181 1.74 16.71 5.84
CA ALA A 181 2.68 17.72 5.34
C ALA A 181 4.15 17.24 5.42
N ALA A 182 4.53 16.55 6.49
CA ALA A 182 5.87 15.97 6.62
C ALA A 182 6.13 14.86 5.60
N ILE A 183 5.14 13.97 5.38
CA ILE A 183 5.22 12.91 4.35
C ILE A 183 5.40 13.54 2.96
N LEU A 184 4.60 14.56 2.62
CA LEU A 184 4.69 15.27 1.33
C LEU A 184 6.06 15.91 1.11
N VAL A 185 6.61 16.54 2.15
CA VAL A 185 7.96 17.15 2.08
C VAL A 185 9.01 16.08 1.83
N VAL A 186 9.01 14.99 2.61
CA VAL A 186 9.99 13.91 2.46
C VAL A 186 9.87 13.24 1.10
N ALA A 187 8.65 13.04 0.60
CA ALA A 187 8.43 12.48 -0.73
C ALA A 187 9.01 13.38 -1.84
N GLY A 188 8.90 14.70 -1.69
CA GLY A 188 9.47 15.67 -2.64
C GLY A 188 11.01 15.79 -2.58
N GLU A 189 11.64 15.36 -1.49
CA GLU A 189 13.10 15.39 -1.31
C GLU A 189 13.83 14.18 -1.91
N SER A 190 13.10 13.13 -2.33
CA SER A 190 13.70 11.82 -2.66
C SER A 190 13.14 11.24 -3.95
N GLU A 191 14.00 11.05 -4.95
CA GLU A 191 13.62 10.54 -6.27
C GLU A 191 13.12 9.07 -6.26
N ASN A 192 13.54 8.28 -5.26
CA ASN A 192 13.10 6.90 -5.09
C ASN A 192 11.74 6.79 -4.39
N VAL A 193 11.06 7.90 -4.06
CA VAL A 193 9.77 7.90 -3.36
C VAL A 193 8.62 8.14 -4.33
N SER A 194 7.61 7.30 -4.21
CA SER A 194 6.26 7.53 -4.74
C SER A 194 5.29 7.76 -3.59
N LEU A 195 4.19 8.47 -3.84
CA LEU A 195 3.21 8.85 -2.82
C LEU A 195 1.82 8.40 -3.21
N LEU A 196 1.17 7.67 -2.29
CA LEU A 196 -0.25 7.36 -2.31
C LEU A 196 -1.00 8.28 -1.34
N ASP A 197 -1.92 9.08 -1.86
CA ASP A 197 -2.71 10.00 -1.05
C ASP A 197 -3.94 9.31 -0.44
N TRP A 198 -3.71 8.62 0.67
CA TRP A 198 -4.76 7.96 1.45
C TRP A 198 -5.70 8.96 2.13
N GLU A 199 -5.26 10.19 2.41
CA GLU A 199 -6.13 11.23 2.94
C GLU A 199 -7.37 11.45 2.06
N ILE A 200 -7.19 11.47 0.75
CA ILE A 200 -8.29 11.64 -0.21
C ILE A 200 -9.19 10.41 -0.22
N ILE A 201 -8.62 9.22 -0.36
CA ILE A 201 -9.36 7.95 -0.50
C ILE A 201 -10.17 7.65 0.77
N SER A 202 -9.60 7.90 1.93
CA SER A 202 -10.22 7.61 3.23
C SER A 202 -11.47 8.45 3.53
N LYS A 203 -11.71 9.55 2.79
CA LYS A 203 -12.92 10.38 2.92
C LYS A 203 -14.17 9.72 2.36
N ALA A 204 -14.02 8.69 1.53
CA ALA A 204 -15.16 8.02 0.94
C ALA A 204 -15.98 7.28 2.00
N LYS A 205 -17.31 7.40 1.89
CA LYS A 205 -18.25 6.82 2.86
C LYS A 205 -18.06 5.30 2.95
N GLY A 206 -17.93 4.80 4.18
CA GLY A 206 -17.81 3.36 4.45
C GLY A 206 -16.40 2.79 4.34
N VAL A 207 -15.38 3.60 4.01
CA VAL A 207 -13.96 3.20 4.02
C VAL A 207 -13.45 3.08 5.45
N LEU A 208 -13.74 4.05 6.30
CA LEU A 208 -13.36 4.02 7.71
C LEU A 208 -14.54 3.60 8.59
N ASN A 209 -14.21 3.03 9.75
CA ASN A 209 -15.16 2.80 10.83
C ASN A 209 -15.65 4.13 11.42
N ASN A 210 -16.58 4.07 12.37
CA ASN A 210 -17.16 5.26 13.02
C ASN A 210 -16.13 6.08 13.82
N ASP A 211 -14.97 5.52 14.13
CA ASP A 211 -13.87 6.24 14.79
C ASP A 211 -13.10 7.17 13.84
N GLY A 212 -13.37 7.09 12.53
CA GLY A 212 -12.69 7.89 11.51
C GLY A 212 -11.21 7.54 11.31
N VAL A 213 -10.73 6.46 11.91
CA VAL A 213 -9.32 6.03 11.91
C VAL A 213 -9.15 4.67 11.25
N HIS A 214 -9.78 3.64 11.84
CA HIS A 214 -9.57 2.27 11.44
C HIS A 214 -10.42 1.89 10.23
N LEU A 215 -9.87 1.03 9.39
CA LEU A 215 -10.54 0.55 8.18
C LEU A 215 -11.77 -0.28 8.54
N SER A 216 -12.87 -0.04 7.85
CA SER A 216 -14.00 -0.97 7.84
C SER A 216 -13.59 -2.29 7.13
N PRO A 217 -14.36 -3.37 7.24
CA PRO A 217 -14.09 -4.58 6.45
C PRO A 217 -13.96 -4.31 4.95
N LYS A 218 -14.86 -3.50 4.38
CA LYS A 218 -14.75 -3.08 2.98
C LYS A 218 -13.59 -2.10 2.75
N GLY A 219 -13.31 -1.23 3.71
CA GLY A 219 -12.20 -0.28 3.65
C GLY A 219 -10.83 -0.94 3.58
N ARG A 220 -10.65 -2.12 4.18
CA ARG A 220 -9.43 -2.91 4.03
C ARG A 220 -9.19 -3.32 2.58
N SER A 221 -10.24 -3.77 1.89
CA SER A 221 -10.14 -4.09 0.47
C SER A 221 -9.87 -2.84 -0.38
N VAL A 222 -10.52 -1.70 -0.08
CA VAL A 222 -10.26 -0.42 -0.76
C VAL A 222 -8.80 -0.01 -0.58
N PHE A 223 -8.26 -0.11 0.63
CA PHE A 223 -6.86 0.23 0.90
C PHE A 223 -5.89 -0.71 0.16
N ALA A 224 -6.16 -2.01 0.18
CA ALA A 224 -5.34 -3.00 -0.53
C ALA A 224 -5.34 -2.75 -2.06
N VAL A 225 -6.50 -2.45 -2.66
CA VAL A 225 -6.62 -2.09 -4.08
C VAL A 225 -5.87 -0.78 -4.39
N ALA A 226 -5.96 0.24 -3.54
CA ALA A 226 -5.23 1.50 -3.75
C ALA A 226 -3.71 1.29 -3.72
N VAL A 227 -3.21 0.48 -2.80
CA VAL A 227 -1.79 0.09 -2.73
C VAL A 227 -1.40 -0.75 -3.94
N ALA A 228 -2.22 -1.73 -4.34
CA ALA A 228 -1.97 -2.57 -5.51
C ALA A 228 -1.85 -1.74 -6.78
N ARG A 229 -2.72 -0.74 -6.97
CA ARG A 229 -2.63 0.20 -8.09
C ARG A 229 -1.34 1.02 -8.07
N ALA A 230 -0.90 1.47 -6.89
CA ALA A 230 0.33 2.25 -6.76
C ALA A 230 1.59 1.41 -6.99
N LEU A 231 1.54 0.14 -6.63
CA LEU A 231 2.64 -0.80 -6.86
C LEU A 231 2.72 -1.27 -8.31
N ASP A 232 1.56 -1.50 -8.96
CA ASP A 232 1.50 -2.12 -10.28
C ASP A 232 2.07 -3.55 -10.28
N ILE A 233 2.26 -4.13 -11.46
CA ILE A 233 2.74 -5.49 -11.67
C ILE A 233 4.23 -5.58 -11.35
N ALA A 234 4.61 -6.60 -10.59
CA ALA A 234 6.00 -6.94 -10.36
C ALA A 234 6.65 -7.58 -11.62
N PRO A 235 7.98 -7.47 -11.79
CA PRO A 235 8.69 -8.06 -12.93
C PRO A 235 8.54 -9.59 -13.03
N TYR A 236 8.38 -10.27 -11.89
CA TYR A 236 8.19 -11.71 -11.80
C TYR A 236 6.77 -12.05 -11.38
N ARG A 237 6.33 -13.31 -11.69
CA ARG A 237 4.95 -13.75 -11.45
C ARG A 237 4.80 -14.78 -10.32
N ASP A 238 5.87 -15.02 -9.58
CA ASP A 238 5.93 -15.94 -8.44
C ASP A 238 5.56 -15.24 -7.12
N GLY A 239 4.44 -14.52 -7.12
CA GLY A 239 3.94 -13.84 -5.95
C GLY A 239 3.69 -14.77 -4.77
N ALA A 240 3.93 -14.29 -3.57
CA ALA A 240 3.72 -15.04 -2.34
C ALA A 240 3.42 -14.11 -1.17
N CYS A 241 2.60 -14.56 -0.23
CA CYS A 241 2.47 -13.92 1.07
C CYS A 241 3.55 -14.49 1.99
N LEU A 242 4.51 -13.65 2.39
CA LEU A 242 5.62 -14.04 3.24
C LEU A 242 5.25 -13.88 4.72
N GLU A 243 5.85 -14.71 5.56
CA GLU A 243 5.67 -14.61 7.02
C GLU A 243 6.32 -13.32 7.57
N SER A 244 5.62 -12.64 8.48
CA SER A 244 6.19 -11.55 9.29
C SER A 244 7.26 -12.11 10.24
N LYS A 245 8.46 -11.56 10.18
CA LYS A 245 9.61 -12.05 10.98
C LYS A 245 10.12 -11.04 12.00
N PHE A 246 9.70 -9.78 11.90
CA PHE A 246 10.07 -8.79 12.91
C PHE A 246 9.39 -9.13 14.23
N ARG A 247 10.15 -9.09 15.30
CA ARG A 247 9.64 -9.24 16.68
C ARG A 247 10.14 -8.05 17.48
N ASP A 248 9.18 -7.25 17.96
CA ASP A 248 9.44 -6.10 18.83
C ASP A 248 8.84 -6.39 20.22
N ASP A 249 9.67 -6.92 21.11
CA ASP A 249 9.25 -7.26 22.48
C ASP A 249 8.97 -6.02 23.34
N SER A 250 9.30 -4.82 22.86
CA SER A 250 9.13 -3.57 23.61
C SER A 250 7.66 -3.22 23.89
N ALA A 251 6.71 -3.78 23.14
CA ALA A 251 5.26 -3.59 23.34
C ALA A 251 4.57 -4.79 24.02
N ALA A 252 5.19 -5.96 24.06
CA ALA A 252 4.58 -7.18 24.58
C ALA A 252 4.15 -7.07 26.06
N ALA A 253 4.80 -6.19 26.81
CA ALA A 253 4.47 -5.96 28.23
C ALA A 253 3.21 -5.09 28.48
N LYS A 254 2.68 -4.42 27.45
CA LYS A 254 1.54 -3.49 27.60
C LYS A 254 0.19 -4.07 27.22
N ASP A 255 0.17 -5.14 26.42
CA ASP A 255 -1.06 -5.69 25.81
C ASP A 255 -1.48 -7.04 26.40
N VAL A 256 -0.85 -7.52 27.48
CA VAL A 256 -1.37 -8.65 28.24
C VAL A 256 -2.52 -8.10 29.11
N MET A 257 -3.73 -8.13 28.57
CA MET A 257 -4.91 -8.08 29.43
C MET A 257 -4.81 -9.26 30.40
N PRO A 258 -4.88 -9.05 31.71
CA PRO A 258 -4.96 -10.16 32.65
C PRO A 258 -6.16 -11.03 32.26
N GLU A 259 -5.95 -12.33 32.09
CA GLU A 259 -7.06 -13.25 31.92
C GLU A 259 -8.07 -13.04 33.05
N PRO A 260 -9.38 -13.06 32.76
CA PRO A 260 -10.38 -12.95 33.81
C PRO A 260 -10.11 -14.08 34.80
N VAL A 261 -9.82 -13.70 36.03
CA VAL A 261 -9.67 -14.64 37.13
C VAL A 261 -11.02 -15.34 37.30
N ASP A 262 -11.08 -16.62 36.89
CA ASP A 262 -12.23 -17.45 37.20
C ASP A 262 -12.45 -17.40 38.72
N THR A 263 -13.53 -16.76 39.12
CA THR A 263 -13.98 -16.79 40.52
C THR A 263 -14.30 -18.23 40.83
N VAL A 264 -13.36 -18.84 41.55
CA VAL A 264 -13.52 -20.20 42.11
C VAL A 264 -14.79 -20.19 42.95
N ASN A 265 -15.76 -21.01 42.56
CA ASN A 265 -16.97 -21.28 43.27
C ASN A 265 -16.63 -21.60 44.75
N GLU A 266 -17.11 -20.78 45.69
CA GLU A 266 -17.16 -21.14 47.10
C GLU A 266 -17.97 -22.45 47.27
N PRO A 267 -17.46 -23.44 47.99
CA PRO A 267 -18.22 -24.63 48.31
C PRO A 267 -19.37 -24.26 49.26
N THR A 268 -20.60 -24.46 48.82
CA THR A 268 -21.80 -24.38 49.64
C THR A 268 -21.67 -25.31 50.82
N ALA A 269 -21.61 -24.71 52.03
CA ALA A 269 -21.67 -25.44 53.30
C ALA A 269 -23.02 -26.17 53.40
N SER A 270 -22.96 -27.49 53.39
CA SER A 270 -24.07 -28.38 53.67
C SER A 270 -24.41 -28.31 55.15
N SER A 271 -25.54 -27.71 55.48
CA SER A 271 -26.18 -27.87 56.79
C SER A 271 -27.03 -29.16 56.74
N THR A 272 -26.69 -30.12 57.58
CA THR A 272 -27.53 -31.27 57.88
C THR A 272 -27.87 -31.25 59.39
N PRO A 273 -29.07 -31.75 59.79
CA PRO A 273 -29.86 -31.38 60.93
C PRO A 273 -29.33 -31.89 62.28
#